data_dd03f0405676d8af11c321e593c46278
#
_entry.id   dd03f0405676d8af11c321e593c46278
#
_cell.length_a   1.000
_cell.length_b   1.000
_cell.length_c   1.000
_cell.angle_alpha   90.00
_cell.angle_beta   90.00
_cell.angle_gamma   90.00
#
_symmetry.space_group_name_H-M   'P 1'
#
loop_
_entity.id
_entity.type
_entity.pdbx_description
1 polymer ?
#
loop_
_entity_poly.entity_id
_entity_poly.type
_entity_poly.pdbx_seq_one_letter_code
_entity_poly.pdbx_strand_id
1 'polypeptide(L)'
;MIQQTFGPRRCRDTRKPPANQCPEVTFYRCEACGGLFPAIAVPPSGEAEIICCGSKAVHLIPQSPDLVNDKIHLSYRITGGYNDNAVEVFWEALKPEYMPEWMYLKTFTGGYLKYLPKTKRPPLVFSLADTDAFAYCDEDPCLECVFRCKRGFVIYSYSRETGLTAIPLDKMTAQWQSGANEKA
;
A
#
# COMPACT_ATOMS: atom_id res chain seq x y z
N MET A 1 -29.59 25.06 14.99
CA MET A 1 -28.45 24.56 15.77
C MET A 1 -28.04 23.21 15.13
N ILE A 2 -26.90 23.15 14.44
CA ILE A 2 -26.36 21.90 13.87
C ILE A 2 -25.70 21.18 15.06
N GLN A 3 -26.31 20.08 15.52
CA GLN A 3 -25.65 19.20 16.46
C GLN A 3 -24.40 18.60 15.79
N GLN A 4 -23.24 19.07 16.18
CA GLN A 4 -22.00 18.39 15.87
C GLN A 4 -21.96 17.08 16.65
N THR A 5 -22.27 15.99 15.98
CA THR A 5 -22.05 14.66 16.54
C THR A 5 -20.54 14.39 16.52
N PHE A 6 -19.90 14.53 17.68
CA PHE A 6 -18.53 14.07 17.88
C PHE A 6 -18.54 12.54 17.91
N GLY A 7 -17.96 11.93 16.93
CA GLY A 7 -17.79 10.49 16.81
C GLY A 7 -17.67 10.06 15.35
N PRO A 8 -17.03 8.93 15.09
CA PRO A 8 -16.92 8.43 13.72
C PRO A 8 -18.32 8.13 13.19
N ARG A 9 -18.66 8.71 12.06
CA ARG A 9 -19.94 8.45 11.40
C ARG A 9 -19.91 7.02 10.84
N ARG A 10 -20.53 6.10 11.55
CA ARG A 10 -20.92 4.79 11.00
C ARG A 10 -22.11 4.99 10.09
N CYS A 11 -21.89 5.47 8.87
CA CYS A 11 -22.95 5.54 7.88
C CYS A 11 -22.67 4.56 6.73
N ARG A 12 -23.72 4.24 5.97
CA ARG A 12 -23.59 3.33 4.81
C ARG A 12 -22.53 3.79 3.82
N ASP A 13 -22.31 5.10 3.71
CA ASP A 13 -21.40 5.73 2.77
C ASP A 13 -19.91 5.54 3.12
N THR A 14 -19.62 5.07 4.35
CA THR A 14 -18.24 4.80 4.81
C THR A 14 -17.90 3.31 4.84
N ARG A 15 -18.78 2.44 4.35
CA ARG A 15 -18.48 1.02 4.22
C ARG A 15 -17.46 0.81 3.12
N LYS A 16 -16.57 -0.16 3.35
CA LYS A 16 -15.65 -0.63 2.34
C LYS A 16 -16.42 -1.00 1.06
N PRO A 17 -16.04 -0.47 -0.11
CA PRO A 17 -16.64 -0.90 -1.37
C PRO A 17 -16.48 -2.41 -1.57
N PRO A 18 -17.44 -3.09 -2.21
CA PRO A 18 -17.26 -4.48 -2.63
C PRO A 18 -15.96 -4.67 -3.42
N ALA A 19 -15.31 -5.82 -3.28
CA ALA A 19 -14.01 -6.05 -3.92
C ALA A 19 -14.03 -5.82 -5.45
N ASN A 20 -15.15 -6.15 -6.11
CA ASN A 20 -15.34 -5.92 -7.55
C ASN A 20 -15.54 -4.44 -7.93
N GLN A 21 -15.63 -3.54 -6.97
CA GLN A 21 -15.73 -2.08 -7.16
C GLN A 21 -14.47 -1.35 -6.69
N CYS A 22 -13.52 -2.07 -6.08
CA CYS A 22 -12.24 -1.49 -5.71
C CYS A 22 -11.32 -1.46 -6.94
N PRO A 23 -10.56 -0.37 -7.16
CA PRO A 23 -9.57 -0.33 -8.22
C PRO A 23 -8.43 -1.32 -7.93
N GLU A 24 -8.01 -2.03 -8.97
CA GLU A 24 -6.78 -2.82 -8.95
C GLU A 24 -5.71 -2.10 -9.76
N VAL A 25 -4.47 -2.28 -9.38
CA VAL A 25 -3.33 -1.65 -10.05
C VAL A 25 -2.34 -2.70 -10.53
N THR A 26 -1.93 -2.54 -11.78
CA THR A 26 -0.84 -3.31 -12.39
C THR A 26 0.27 -2.34 -12.80
N PHE A 27 1.51 -2.70 -12.58
CA PHE A 27 2.64 -1.83 -12.90
C PHE A 27 3.43 -2.36 -14.09
N TYR A 28 3.78 -1.44 -14.98
CA TYR A 28 4.64 -1.70 -16.13
C TYR A 28 5.81 -0.73 -16.12
N ARG A 29 6.97 -1.19 -16.60
CA ARG A 29 8.17 -0.36 -16.68
C ARG A 29 8.82 -0.46 -18.04
N CYS A 30 9.19 0.68 -18.61
CA CYS A 30 10.02 0.73 -19.80
C CYS A 30 11.48 0.49 -19.43
N GLU A 31 12.13 -0.50 -20.04
CA GLU A 31 13.55 -0.77 -19.80
C GLU A 31 14.47 0.30 -20.39
N ALA A 32 14.07 0.91 -21.51
CA ALA A 32 14.88 1.89 -22.20
C ALA A 32 14.95 3.25 -21.45
N CYS A 33 13.81 3.77 -20.97
CA CYS A 33 13.77 5.09 -20.30
C CYS A 33 13.49 5.02 -18.80
N GLY A 34 13.18 3.83 -18.27
CA GLY A 34 12.80 3.64 -16.85
C GLY A 34 11.40 4.16 -16.50
N GLY A 35 10.62 4.59 -17.49
CA GLY A 35 9.26 5.10 -17.28
C GLY A 35 8.37 4.07 -16.58
N LEU A 36 7.63 4.50 -15.54
CA LEU A 36 6.68 3.69 -14.79
C LEU A 36 5.26 3.99 -15.26
N PHE A 37 4.48 2.95 -15.50
CA PHE A 37 3.09 3.04 -15.96
C PHE A 37 2.19 2.23 -15.03
N PRO A 38 1.51 2.84 -14.05
CA PRO A 38 0.46 2.18 -13.31
C PRO A 38 -0.82 2.12 -14.15
N ALA A 39 -1.28 0.92 -14.45
CA ALA A 39 -2.58 0.69 -15.08
C ALA A 39 -3.61 0.39 -13.98
N ILE A 40 -4.62 1.24 -13.85
CA ILE A 40 -5.67 1.12 -12.83
C ILE A 40 -6.98 0.77 -13.52
N ALA A 41 -7.66 -0.28 -13.06
CA ALA A 41 -8.92 -0.75 -13.63
C ALA A 41 -9.94 -1.12 -12.55
N VAL A 42 -11.23 -0.91 -12.86
CA VAL A 42 -12.38 -1.31 -12.04
C VAL A 42 -13.49 -1.81 -12.99
N PRO A 43 -13.90 -3.08 -12.96
CA PRO A 43 -13.18 -4.22 -12.38
C PRO A 43 -11.85 -4.48 -13.11
N PRO A 44 -10.94 -5.25 -12.55
CA PRO A 44 -9.70 -5.56 -13.22
C PRO A 44 -10.01 -6.29 -14.53
N SER A 45 -9.53 -5.74 -15.64
CA SER A 45 -9.76 -6.26 -16.98
C SER A 45 -8.44 -6.54 -17.65
N GLY A 46 -8.08 -7.81 -17.78
CA GLY A 46 -6.97 -8.26 -18.60
C GLY A 46 -5.61 -7.59 -18.37
N GLU A 47 -4.62 -8.02 -19.11
CA GLU A 47 -3.31 -7.36 -19.14
C GLU A 47 -3.33 -6.20 -20.14
N ALA A 48 -2.90 -5.02 -19.71
CA ALA A 48 -2.70 -3.89 -20.59
C ALA A 48 -1.42 -4.09 -21.42
N GLU A 49 -1.47 -3.79 -22.71
CA GLU A 49 -0.28 -3.71 -23.54
C GLU A 49 0.19 -2.25 -23.62
N ILE A 50 1.34 -1.95 -23.02
CA ILE A 50 1.91 -0.62 -22.99
C ILE A 50 3.16 -0.58 -23.85
N ILE A 51 3.19 0.33 -24.81
CA ILE A 51 4.36 0.55 -25.70
C ILE A 51 5.03 1.86 -25.27
N CYS A 52 6.33 1.80 -25.01
CA CYS A 52 7.16 2.96 -24.69
C CYS A 52 8.52 2.82 -25.35
N CYS A 53 9.07 3.92 -25.90
CA CYS A 53 10.36 3.95 -26.59
C CYS A 53 10.48 2.88 -27.69
N GLY A 54 9.38 2.58 -28.39
CA GLY A 54 9.33 1.59 -29.46
C GLY A 54 9.31 0.11 -29.02
N SER A 55 9.21 -0.17 -27.72
CA SER A 55 9.17 -1.52 -27.16
C SER A 55 8.04 -1.68 -26.17
N LYS A 56 7.63 -2.93 -25.93
CA LYS A 56 6.66 -3.23 -24.87
C LYS A 56 7.28 -2.95 -23.50
N ALA A 57 6.54 -2.26 -22.65
CA ALA A 57 6.90 -2.12 -21.24
C ALA A 57 6.76 -3.47 -20.52
N VAL A 58 7.71 -3.76 -19.64
CA VAL A 58 7.74 -5.00 -18.87
C VAL A 58 6.73 -4.93 -17.74
N HIS A 59 5.89 -5.96 -17.63
CA HIS A 59 4.97 -6.14 -16.50
C HIS A 59 5.77 -6.46 -15.24
N LEU A 60 5.58 -5.65 -14.19
CA LEU A 60 6.19 -5.88 -12.89
C LEU A 60 5.28 -6.80 -12.07
N ILE A 61 5.70 -8.04 -11.88
CA ILE A 61 4.95 -9.03 -11.11
C ILE A 61 5.29 -8.84 -9.62
N PRO A 62 4.29 -8.56 -8.75
CA PRO A 62 4.52 -8.42 -7.32
C PRO A 62 4.92 -9.75 -6.68
N GLN A 63 5.91 -9.70 -5.81
CA GLN A 63 6.36 -10.84 -5.01
C GLN A 63 6.11 -10.61 -3.52
N SER A 64 6.10 -11.72 -2.74
CA SER A 64 5.99 -11.64 -1.28
C SER A 64 7.22 -10.99 -0.66
N PRO A 65 7.08 -10.21 0.42
CA PRO A 65 8.21 -9.67 1.18
C PRO A 65 9.20 -10.74 1.65
N ASP A 66 8.73 -11.96 1.93
CA ASP A 66 9.58 -13.07 2.36
C ASP A 66 10.68 -13.40 1.36
N LEU A 67 10.41 -13.24 0.08
CA LEU A 67 11.36 -13.55 -1.00
C LEU A 67 12.49 -12.53 -1.12
N VAL A 68 12.39 -11.41 -0.44
CA VAL A 68 13.39 -10.33 -0.47
C VAL A 68 13.95 -9.96 0.90
N ASN A 69 13.61 -10.72 1.93
CA ASN A 69 14.07 -10.47 3.31
C ASN A 69 15.59 -10.54 3.48
N ASP A 70 16.28 -11.23 2.60
CA ASP A 70 17.74 -11.26 2.52
C ASP A 70 18.35 -9.97 1.93
N LYS A 71 17.52 -9.06 1.42
CA LYS A 71 17.93 -7.80 0.76
C LYS A 71 17.36 -6.57 1.46
N ILE A 72 16.07 -6.63 1.80
CA ILE A 72 15.36 -5.51 2.41
C ILE A 72 14.27 -6.00 3.37
N HIS A 73 14.21 -5.44 4.57
CA HIS A 73 13.12 -5.64 5.50
C HIS A 73 12.11 -4.50 5.36
N LEU A 74 10.86 -4.85 5.18
CA LEU A 74 9.75 -3.91 5.02
C LEU A 74 8.75 -4.10 6.16
N SER A 75 8.27 -3.02 6.75
CA SER A 75 7.21 -3.05 7.75
C SER A 75 6.33 -1.80 7.63
N TYR A 76 5.17 -1.82 8.28
CA TYR A 76 4.28 -0.68 8.27
C TYR A 76 3.62 -0.48 9.63
N ARG A 77 3.13 0.74 9.85
CA ARG A 77 2.31 1.11 10.99
C ARG A 77 1.15 1.98 10.53
N ILE A 78 -0.05 1.68 11.01
CA ILE A 78 -1.22 2.53 10.81
C ILE A 78 -1.27 3.52 11.96
N THR A 79 -1.32 4.82 11.66
CA THR A 79 -1.22 5.91 12.62
C THR A 79 -2.03 7.12 12.15
N GLY A 80 -1.99 8.23 12.88
CA GLY A 80 -2.63 9.48 12.46
C GLY A 80 -3.77 9.94 13.36
N GLY A 81 -3.67 9.70 14.65
CA GLY A 81 -4.61 10.18 15.65
C GLY A 81 -5.85 9.30 15.80
N TYR A 82 -6.99 9.91 16.13
CA TYR A 82 -8.18 9.18 16.54
C TYR A 82 -8.70 8.16 15.51
N ASN A 83 -8.57 8.45 14.23
CA ASN A 83 -9.07 7.62 13.13
C ASN A 83 -7.97 6.85 12.39
N ASP A 84 -6.72 6.94 12.82
CA ASP A 84 -5.56 6.34 12.18
C ASP A 84 -5.58 6.52 10.65
N ASN A 85 -5.53 7.78 10.27
CA ASN A 85 -5.65 8.20 8.87
C ASN A 85 -4.30 8.37 8.17
N ALA A 86 -3.31 7.62 8.57
CA ALA A 86 -2.02 7.55 7.90
C ALA A 86 -1.45 6.13 7.92
N VAL A 87 -0.68 5.80 6.89
CA VAL A 87 0.12 4.59 6.81
C VAL A 87 1.58 5.00 6.75
N GLU A 88 2.36 4.61 7.73
CA GLU A 88 3.80 4.77 7.77
C GLU A 88 4.47 3.50 7.30
N VAL A 89 5.37 3.61 6.34
CA VAL A 89 6.13 2.48 5.80
C VAL A 89 7.58 2.62 6.20
N PHE A 90 8.13 1.57 6.78
CA PHE A 90 9.52 1.49 7.20
C PHE A 90 10.26 0.49 6.32
N TRP A 91 11.54 0.73 6.11
CA TRP A 91 12.42 -0.19 5.40
C TRP A 91 13.82 -0.16 6.01
N GLU A 92 14.48 -1.29 5.94
CA GLU A 92 15.89 -1.46 6.23
C GLU A 92 16.52 -2.20 5.05
N ALA A 93 17.23 -1.48 4.22
CA ALA A 93 17.93 -2.04 3.07
C ALA A 93 19.34 -2.48 3.50
N LEU A 94 19.70 -3.74 3.30
CA LEU A 94 21.01 -4.28 3.68
C LEU A 94 22.14 -3.71 2.83
N LYS A 95 21.81 -3.20 1.65
CA LYS A 95 22.75 -2.48 0.78
C LYS A 95 22.07 -1.28 0.14
N PRO A 96 22.83 -0.25 -0.26
CA PRO A 96 22.27 0.96 -0.89
C PRO A 96 21.47 0.69 -2.18
N GLU A 97 21.85 -0.32 -2.97
CA GLU A 97 21.15 -0.71 -4.20
C GLU A 97 19.76 -1.31 -3.96
N TYR A 98 19.49 -1.81 -2.76
CA TYR A 98 18.20 -2.37 -2.36
C TYR A 98 17.20 -1.32 -1.89
N MET A 99 17.64 -0.05 -1.77
CA MET A 99 16.76 1.06 -1.40
C MET A 99 15.59 1.18 -2.38
N PRO A 100 14.36 1.34 -1.89
CA PRO A 100 13.21 1.58 -2.75
C PRO A 100 13.38 2.84 -3.59
N GLU A 101 13.12 2.72 -4.89
CA GLU A 101 13.06 3.86 -5.82
C GLU A 101 11.72 4.59 -5.69
N TRP A 102 10.65 3.83 -5.48
CA TRP A 102 9.31 4.33 -5.25
C TRP A 102 8.48 3.33 -4.43
N MET A 103 7.43 3.87 -3.82
CA MET A 103 6.38 3.09 -3.16
C MET A 103 5.01 3.58 -3.59
N TYR A 104 4.06 2.65 -3.66
CA TYR A 104 2.67 2.93 -3.96
C TYR A 104 1.78 2.31 -2.89
N LEU A 105 0.87 3.09 -2.34
CA LEU A 105 -0.18 2.58 -1.46
C LEU A 105 -1.47 2.47 -2.26
N LYS A 106 -1.92 1.25 -2.54
CA LYS A 106 -3.25 0.96 -3.07
C LYS A 106 -4.28 1.13 -1.96
N THR A 107 -5.38 1.81 -2.26
CA THR A 107 -6.49 2.05 -1.35
C THR A 107 -7.82 1.58 -1.95
N PHE A 108 -8.94 1.89 -1.32
CA PHE A 108 -10.26 1.56 -1.86
C PHE A 108 -10.69 2.48 -3.02
N THR A 109 -10.15 3.69 -3.09
CA THR A 109 -10.53 4.68 -4.09
C THR A 109 -9.47 4.88 -5.18
N GLY A 110 -8.31 4.22 -5.06
CA GLY A 110 -7.21 4.38 -6.00
C GLY A 110 -5.86 4.09 -5.36
N GLY A 111 -5.01 5.11 -5.24
CA GLY A 111 -3.76 4.97 -4.54
C GLY A 111 -2.83 6.17 -4.66
N TYR A 112 -1.71 6.07 -3.98
CA TYR A 112 -0.74 7.13 -3.81
C TYR A 112 0.65 6.65 -4.20
N LEU A 113 1.23 7.24 -5.25
CA LEU A 113 2.61 6.99 -5.66
C LEU A 113 3.54 8.02 -5.02
N LYS A 114 4.64 7.56 -4.44
CA LYS A 114 5.72 8.41 -3.94
C LYS A 114 7.07 7.88 -4.40
N TYR A 115 7.84 8.73 -5.07
CA TYR A 115 9.24 8.48 -5.36
C TYR A 115 10.10 8.77 -4.12
N LEU A 116 11.12 7.94 -3.91
CA LEU A 116 12.03 8.09 -2.79
C LEU A 116 13.39 8.60 -3.28
N PRO A 117 13.80 9.81 -2.91
CA PRO A 117 15.18 10.21 -3.11
C PRO A 117 16.12 9.34 -2.26
N LYS A 118 17.32 9.07 -2.74
CA LYS A 118 18.31 8.21 -2.05
C LYS A 118 18.64 8.65 -0.61
N THR A 119 18.40 9.92 -0.28
CA THR A 119 18.59 10.48 1.06
C THR A 119 17.39 10.30 1.99
N LYS A 120 16.25 9.80 1.47
CA LYS A 120 15.06 9.59 2.27
C LYS A 120 15.27 8.50 3.30
N ARG A 121 14.97 8.83 4.55
CA ARG A 121 14.98 7.89 5.67
C ARG A 121 13.54 7.47 6.02
N PRO A 122 13.34 6.25 6.54
CA PRO A 122 12.03 5.85 7.05
C PRO A 122 11.58 6.75 8.21
N PRO A 123 10.25 6.89 8.41
CA PRO A 123 9.19 6.32 7.60
C PRO A 123 8.86 7.13 6.34
N LEU A 124 8.26 6.46 5.35
CA LEU A 124 7.47 7.11 4.31
C LEU A 124 6.02 7.14 4.77
N VAL A 125 5.40 8.31 4.80
CA VAL A 125 4.03 8.49 5.32
C VAL A 125 3.06 8.70 4.17
N PHE A 126 2.00 7.90 4.14
CA PHE A 126 0.84 8.09 3.26
C PHE A 126 -0.32 8.61 4.11
N SER A 127 -0.69 9.87 3.91
CA SER A 127 -1.87 10.45 4.56
C SER A 127 -3.13 10.00 3.83
N LEU A 128 -4.15 9.61 4.58
CA LEU A 128 -5.42 9.13 4.08
C LEU A 128 -6.51 10.17 4.36
N ALA A 129 -7.48 10.24 3.48
CA ALA A 129 -8.62 11.12 3.61
C ALA A 129 -9.89 10.43 3.10
N ASP A 130 -11.05 11.03 3.40
CA ASP A 130 -12.37 10.58 2.93
C ASP A 130 -12.60 9.08 3.16
N THR A 131 -13.11 8.37 2.18
CA THR A 131 -13.40 6.93 2.24
C THR A 131 -12.18 6.10 2.67
N ASP A 132 -10.98 6.44 2.19
CA ASP A 132 -9.76 5.71 2.53
C ASP A 132 -9.36 5.86 4.01
N ALA A 133 -9.72 6.99 4.65
CA ALA A 133 -9.49 7.20 6.08
C ALA A 133 -10.52 6.46 6.94
N PHE A 134 -11.78 6.39 6.51
CA PHE A 134 -12.92 6.01 7.33
C PHE A 134 -13.66 4.75 6.90
N ALA A 135 -13.15 4.01 5.91
CA ALA A 135 -13.79 2.78 5.44
C ALA A 135 -13.80 1.69 6.51
N TYR A 136 -14.92 1.02 6.65
CA TYR A 136 -15.13 -0.11 7.54
C TYR A 136 -15.05 -1.41 6.78
N CYS A 137 -14.58 -2.48 7.45
CA CYS A 137 -14.64 -3.83 6.90
C CYS A 137 -16.09 -4.37 6.92
N ASP A 138 -16.30 -5.48 6.19
CA ASP A 138 -17.62 -6.11 6.01
C ASP A 138 -18.02 -7.01 7.20
N GLU A 139 -17.17 -7.14 8.21
CA GLU A 139 -17.46 -7.95 9.40
C GLU A 139 -18.47 -7.21 10.29
N ASP A 140 -19.64 -7.85 10.53
CA ASP A 140 -20.69 -7.33 11.39
C ASP A 140 -21.08 -8.38 12.46
N PRO A 141 -20.80 -8.15 13.74
CA PRO A 141 -20.05 -7.03 14.28
C PRO A 141 -18.54 -7.20 14.17
N CYS A 142 -17.81 -6.19 13.71
CA CYS A 142 -16.37 -6.17 13.84
C CYS A 142 -15.98 -5.72 15.27
N LEU A 143 -15.67 -6.67 16.12
CA LEU A 143 -15.29 -6.41 17.52
C LEU A 143 -13.91 -5.74 17.65
N GLU A 144 -13.09 -5.83 16.64
CA GLU A 144 -11.72 -5.31 16.61
C GLU A 144 -11.60 -3.94 15.93
N CYS A 145 -12.66 -3.49 15.27
CA CYS A 145 -12.62 -2.27 14.46
C CYS A 145 -12.68 -1.02 15.34
N VAL A 146 -11.54 -0.49 15.68
CA VAL A 146 -11.38 0.82 16.33
C VAL A 146 -11.02 1.88 15.25
N PHE A 147 -11.67 1.83 14.10
CA PHE A 147 -11.46 2.76 12.98
C PHE A 147 -10.05 2.72 12.35
N ARG A 148 -9.28 1.69 12.63
CA ARG A 148 -7.88 1.53 12.21
C ARG A 148 -7.70 0.55 11.08
N CYS A 149 -8.74 -0.22 10.76
CA CYS A 149 -8.67 -1.29 9.79
C CYS A 149 -8.40 -0.75 8.38
N LYS A 150 -7.28 -1.15 7.80
CA LYS A 150 -6.91 -0.89 6.41
C LYS A 150 -6.84 -2.18 5.59
N ARG A 151 -7.57 -3.22 6.03
CA ARG A 151 -7.64 -4.50 5.34
C ARG A 151 -8.15 -4.33 3.92
N GLY A 152 -7.35 -4.76 2.95
CA GLY A 152 -7.59 -4.57 1.52
C GLY A 152 -6.74 -3.47 0.88
N PHE A 153 -6.03 -2.67 1.68
CA PHE A 153 -4.95 -1.84 1.17
C PHE A 153 -3.72 -2.70 0.90
N VAL A 154 -2.88 -2.26 -0.02
CA VAL A 154 -1.63 -2.94 -0.35
C VAL A 154 -0.52 -1.90 -0.51
N ILE A 155 0.59 -2.11 0.16
CA ILE A 155 1.83 -1.36 -0.07
C ILE A 155 2.60 -2.09 -1.15
N TYR A 156 2.96 -1.38 -2.22
CA TYR A 156 3.93 -1.83 -3.21
C TYR A 156 5.23 -1.08 -2.99
N SER A 157 6.34 -1.79 -2.98
CA SER A 157 7.70 -1.24 -2.91
C SER A 157 8.51 -1.76 -4.07
N TYR A 158 9.25 -0.90 -4.73
CA TYR A 158 10.05 -1.26 -5.90
C TYR A 158 11.47 -0.72 -5.81
N SER A 159 12.42 -1.58 -6.08
CA SER A 159 13.76 -1.19 -6.53
C SER A 159 14.15 -2.04 -7.73
N ARG A 160 15.13 -1.59 -8.49
CA ARG A 160 15.62 -2.35 -9.65
C ARG A 160 16.18 -3.71 -9.25
N GLU A 161 16.83 -3.79 -8.11
CA GLU A 161 17.52 -4.98 -7.61
C GLU A 161 16.63 -5.94 -6.82
N THR A 162 15.56 -5.44 -6.22
CA THR A 162 14.62 -6.28 -5.46
C THR A 162 13.36 -6.62 -6.25
N GLY A 163 13.09 -5.91 -7.35
CA GLY A 163 11.83 -6.04 -8.07
C GLY A 163 10.67 -5.37 -7.34
N LEU A 164 9.44 -5.72 -7.71
CA LEU A 164 8.22 -5.23 -7.09
C LEU A 164 7.81 -6.16 -5.95
N THR A 165 7.64 -5.62 -4.76
CA THR A 165 7.19 -6.34 -3.57
C THR A 165 5.81 -5.81 -3.16
N ALA A 166 4.88 -6.69 -2.77
CA ALA A 166 3.54 -6.33 -2.31
C ALA A 166 3.31 -6.78 -0.86
N ILE A 167 2.85 -5.86 -0.03
CA ILE A 167 2.52 -6.08 1.38
C ILE A 167 1.05 -5.75 1.59
N PRO A 168 0.15 -6.75 1.65
CA PRO A 168 -1.23 -6.52 2.06
C PRO A 168 -1.30 -6.00 3.49
N LEU A 169 -2.11 -4.96 3.71
CA LEU A 169 -2.35 -4.45 5.05
C LEU A 169 -3.43 -5.28 5.73
N ASP A 170 -3.18 -5.62 6.98
CA ASP A 170 -4.15 -6.26 7.84
C ASP A 170 -4.96 -5.22 8.65
N LYS A 171 -5.76 -5.68 9.59
CA LYS A 171 -6.74 -4.89 10.35
C LYS A 171 -6.12 -3.72 11.10
N MET A 172 -4.92 -3.91 11.66
CA MET A 172 -4.20 -2.89 12.43
C MET A 172 -2.74 -2.82 12.01
N THR A 173 -1.83 -2.68 12.94
CA THR A 173 -0.39 -2.70 12.65
C THR A 173 0.08 -4.14 12.56
N ALA A 174 0.62 -4.55 11.42
CA ALA A 174 1.47 -5.72 11.35
C ALA A 174 2.92 -5.25 11.30
N GLN A 175 3.68 -5.59 12.31
CA GLN A 175 5.12 -5.64 12.18
C GLN A 175 5.42 -6.93 11.43
N TRP A 176 6.05 -6.81 10.28
CA TRP A 176 6.60 -7.98 9.62
C TRP A 176 7.69 -8.53 10.54
N GLN A 177 7.38 -9.62 11.24
CA GLN A 177 8.36 -10.31 12.05
C GLN A 177 9.24 -11.14 11.12
N SER A 178 10.36 -10.61 10.71
CA SER A 178 11.52 -11.44 10.38
C SER A 178 11.86 -12.18 11.67
N GLY A 179 11.68 -13.51 11.70
CA GLY A 179 11.82 -14.44 12.82
C GLY A 179 12.92 -14.17 13.86
N ALA A 180 12.75 -13.14 14.64
CA ALA A 180 13.52 -12.88 15.84
C ALA A 180 12.66 -13.29 17.04
N ASN A 181 12.91 -14.49 17.55
CA ASN A 181 12.52 -14.88 18.88
C ASN A 181 12.82 -13.75 19.87
N GLU A 182 11.81 -13.07 20.36
CA GLU A 182 11.90 -12.47 21.68
C GLU A 182 12.02 -13.59 22.69
N LYS A 183 13.22 -13.81 23.16
CA LYS A 183 13.43 -14.44 24.48
C LYS A 183 13.17 -13.36 25.51
N ALA A 184 12.11 -13.58 26.31
CA ALA A 184 11.82 -12.86 27.54
C ALA A 184 13.01 -12.80 28.50
#